data_186df02df2e49e07659869643ad55556
#
_entry.id   186df02df2e49e07659869643ad55556
#
_cell.length_a   1.000
_cell.length_b   1.000
_cell.length_c   1.000
_cell.angle_alpha   90.00
_cell.angle_beta   90.00
_cell.angle_gamma   90.00
#
_symmetry.space_group_name_H-M   'P 1'
#
loop_
_entity.id
_entity.type
_entity.pdbx_description
1 polymer ?
#
loop_
_entity_poly.entity_id
_entity_poly.type
_entity_poly.pdbx_seq_one_letter_code
_entity_poly.pdbx_strand_id
1 'polypeptide(L)'
;RQAQADQVRRNLEAVLAPFGATLDDALMVRVFLTDFAADYAAFNEAYTGWFAGPLPSRTCVGVTGLAVGAAVEIDLVVGLRGTDRP
;
A
#
# COMPACT_ATOMS: atom_id res chain seq x y z
N ARG A 1 13.47 -5.87 -5.00
CA ARG A 1 12.29 -5.81 -4.12
C ARG A 1 11.98 -4.39 -3.69
N GLN A 2 13.00 -3.63 -3.35
CA GLN A 2 12.79 -2.21 -3.04
C GLN A 2 12.17 -1.49 -4.24
N ALA A 3 12.64 -1.79 -5.43
CA ALA A 3 12.11 -1.17 -6.65
C ALA A 3 10.64 -1.52 -6.87
N GLN A 4 10.22 -2.74 -6.52
CA GLN A 4 8.83 -3.12 -6.64
C GLN A 4 7.96 -2.37 -5.62
N ALA A 5 8.44 -2.22 -4.40
CA ALA A 5 7.71 -1.46 -3.39
C ALA A 5 7.53 0.00 -3.83
N ASP A 6 8.57 0.60 -4.37
CA ASP A 6 8.49 1.97 -4.86
C ASP A 6 7.51 2.11 -6.01
N GLN A 7 7.49 1.13 -6.91
CA GLN A 7 6.56 1.17 -8.04
C GLN A 7 5.12 1.01 -7.57
N VAL A 8 4.86 0.14 -6.60
CA VAL A 8 3.52 0.00 -6.03
C VAL A 8 3.08 1.31 -5.40
N ARG A 9 3.96 1.95 -4.66
CA ARG A 9 3.65 3.25 -4.06
C ARG A 9 3.24 4.27 -5.13
N ARG A 10 4.04 4.39 -6.19
CA ARG A 10 3.73 5.35 -7.26
C ARG A 10 2.41 5.04 -7.94
N ASN A 11 2.12 3.76 -8.14
CA ASN A 11 0.87 3.35 -8.76
C ASN A 11 -0.33 3.72 -7.88
N LEU A 12 -0.21 3.48 -6.57
CA LEU A 12 -1.27 3.85 -5.64
C LEU A 12 -1.49 5.36 -5.62
N GLU A 13 -0.42 6.12 -5.59
CA GLU A 13 -0.53 7.58 -5.59
C GLU A 13 -1.19 8.08 -6.86
N ALA A 14 -0.88 7.47 -8.00
CA ALA A 14 -1.49 7.84 -9.28
C ALA A 14 -2.99 7.56 -9.30
N VAL A 15 -3.41 6.44 -8.71
CA VAL A 15 -4.84 6.11 -8.62
C VAL A 15 -5.58 7.09 -7.72
N LEU A 16 -4.94 7.51 -6.64
CA LEU A 16 -5.58 8.38 -5.65
C LEU A 16 -5.65 9.84 -6.08
N ALA A 17 -4.71 10.29 -6.89
CA ALA A 17 -4.58 11.70 -7.25
C ALA A 17 -5.85 12.32 -7.83
N PRO A 18 -6.59 11.66 -8.75
CA PRO A 18 -7.82 12.26 -9.30
C PRO A 18 -8.89 12.52 -8.26
N PHE A 19 -8.82 11.86 -7.11
CA PHE A 19 -9.80 12.04 -6.03
C PHE A 19 -9.32 13.06 -5.00
N GLY A 20 -8.17 13.66 -5.21
CA GLY A 20 -7.59 14.56 -4.24
C GLY A 20 -7.10 13.85 -2.98
N ALA A 21 -6.87 12.55 -3.06
CA ALA A 21 -6.46 11.74 -1.91
C ALA A 21 -4.98 11.39 -2.00
N THR A 22 -4.41 11.10 -0.85
CA THR A 22 -3.03 10.63 -0.73
C THR A 22 -3.02 9.35 0.11
N LEU A 23 -1.85 8.73 0.22
CA LEU A 23 -1.71 7.55 1.06
C LEU A 23 -2.03 7.84 2.53
N ASP A 24 -1.84 9.07 2.98
CA ASP A 24 -2.20 9.44 4.36
C ASP A 24 -3.70 9.40 4.62
N ASP A 25 -4.51 9.32 3.57
CA ASP A 25 -5.96 9.14 3.71
C ASP A 25 -6.36 7.68 3.86
N ALA A 26 -5.42 6.75 3.81
CA ALA A 26 -5.71 5.32 3.94
C ALA A 26 -6.19 5.01 5.34
N LEU A 27 -7.27 4.23 5.42
CA LEU A 27 -7.85 3.77 6.66
C LEU A 27 -7.42 2.34 6.97
N MET A 28 -7.27 1.53 5.93
CA MET A 28 -6.88 0.13 6.06
C MET A 28 -6.11 -0.27 4.81
N VAL A 29 -5.07 -1.07 5.01
CA VAL A 29 -4.21 -1.55 3.92
C VAL A 29 -4.06 -3.06 4.06
N ARG A 30 -4.16 -3.77 2.93
CA ARG A 30 -3.84 -5.19 2.89
C ARG A 30 -2.68 -5.41 1.95
N VAL A 31 -1.70 -6.18 2.41
CA VAL A 31 -0.46 -6.45 1.67
C VAL A 31 -0.30 -7.95 1.50
N PHE A 32 -0.02 -8.36 0.28
CA PHE A 32 0.17 -9.77 -0.07
C PHE A 32 1.57 -9.93 -0.66
N LEU A 33 2.37 -10.84 -0.08
CA LEU A 33 3.74 -11.09 -0.52
C LEU A 33 3.87 -12.55 -0.93
N THR A 34 4.48 -12.81 -2.09
CA THR A 34 4.67 -14.19 -2.53
C THR A 34 5.86 -14.87 -1.85
N ASP A 35 6.79 -14.08 -1.31
CA ASP A 35 7.93 -14.63 -0.56
C ASP A 35 8.05 -13.85 0.74
N PHE A 36 7.13 -14.14 1.66
CA PHE A 36 7.01 -13.38 2.89
C PHE A 36 8.30 -13.37 3.68
N ALA A 37 8.92 -14.54 3.85
CA ALA A 37 10.12 -14.66 4.68
C ALA A 37 11.27 -13.81 4.12
N ALA A 38 11.42 -13.79 2.80
CA ALA A 38 12.52 -13.04 2.19
C ALA A 38 12.25 -11.55 2.13
N ASP A 39 10.97 -11.14 1.96
CA ASP A 39 10.66 -9.78 1.55
C ASP A 39 10.03 -8.91 2.63
N TYR A 40 9.53 -9.51 3.71
CA TYR A 40 8.74 -8.75 4.68
C TYR A 40 9.51 -7.59 5.31
N ALA A 41 10.74 -7.84 5.76
CA ALA A 41 11.50 -6.81 6.47
C ALA A 41 11.79 -5.61 5.58
N ALA A 42 12.26 -5.87 4.35
CA ALA A 42 12.57 -4.80 3.42
C ALA A 42 11.31 -4.06 2.97
N PHE A 43 10.23 -4.81 2.73
CA PHE A 43 8.96 -4.18 2.36
C PHE A 43 8.45 -3.29 3.51
N ASN A 44 8.49 -3.80 4.72
CA ASN A 44 7.99 -3.07 5.87
C ASN A 44 8.77 -1.77 6.10
N GLU A 45 10.07 -1.81 5.90
CA GLU A 45 10.90 -0.62 6.02
C GLU A 45 10.50 0.44 5.00
N ALA A 46 10.30 0.02 3.74
CA ALA A 46 9.84 0.95 2.71
C ALA A 46 8.44 1.49 3.02
N TYR A 47 7.54 0.59 3.44
CA TYR A 47 6.14 0.91 3.69
C TYR A 47 5.98 1.98 4.78
N THR A 48 6.73 1.86 5.87
CA THR A 48 6.59 2.83 6.95
C THR A 48 7.01 4.23 6.53
N GLY A 49 7.86 4.35 5.53
CA GLY A 49 8.26 5.64 4.99
C GLY A 49 7.24 6.27 4.04
N TRP A 50 6.16 5.55 3.72
CA TRP A 50 5.16 6.08 2.78
C TRP A 50 4.20 7.08 3.43
N PHE A 51 4.18 7.16 4.74
CA PHE A 51 3.17 7.93 5.47
C PHE A 51 3.81 9.04 6.26
N ALA A 52 3.27 10.25 6.11
CA ALA A 52 3.71 11.40 6.90
C ALA A 52 3.03 11.42 8.26
N GLY A 53 1.79 10.93 8.33
CA GLY A 53 1.01 10.90 9.55
C GLY A 53 0.99 9.52 10.19
N PRO A 54 -0.02 9.26 11.04
CA PRO A 54 -0.14 7.94 11.68
C PRO A 54 -0.31 6.85 10.65
N LEU A 55 0.23 5.67 10.94
CA LEU A 55 0.10 4.53 10.05
C LEU A 55 -1.33 4.00 10.08
N PRO A 56 -1.87 3.59 8.92
CA PRO A 56 -3.18 2.99 8.89
C PRO A 56 -3.17 1.58 9.47
N SER A 57 -4.36 1.05 9.75
CA SER A 57 -4.50 -0.36 10.06
C SER A 57 -3.99 -1.20 8.89
N ARG A 58 -3.30 -2.31 9.18
CA ARG A 58 -2.67 -3.10 8.11
C ARG A 58 -2.74 -4.58 8.41
N THR A 59 -3.01 -5.36 7.34
CA THR A 59 -2.78 -6.80 7.31
C THR A 59 -1.69 -7.09 6.28
N CYS A 60 -0.74 -7.94 6.64
CA CYS A 60 0.32 -8.35 5.71
C CYS A 60 0.48 -9.86 5.81
N VAL A 61 0.30 -10.55 4.69
CA VAL A 61 0.32 -12.01 4.66
C VAL A 61 1.14 -12.52 3.49
N GLY A 62 1.64 -13.74 3.63
CA GLY A 62 2.27 -14.46 2.54
C GLY A 62 1.22 -15.21 1.74
N VAL A 63 1.41 -15.30 0.43
CA VAL A 63 0.52 -16.03 -0.47
C VAL A 63 1.35 -16.88 -1.41
N THR A 64 0.70 -17.86 -2.04
CA THR A 64 1.42 -18.78 -2.92
C THR A 64 1.68 -18.23 -4.31
N GLY A 65 0.98 -17.17 -4.70
CA GLY A 65 1.19 -16.55 -6.00
C GLY A 65 0.27 -15.36 -6.18
N LEU A 66 0.64 -14.49 -7.10
CA LEU A 66 -0.14 -13.32 -7.47
C LEU A 66 -0.22 -13.25 -8.99
N ALA A 67 -1.17 -12.47 -9.47
CA ALA A 67 -1.37 -12.32 -10.90
C ALA A 67 -0.10 -11.79 -11.58
N VAL A 68 0.16 -12.24 -12.79
CA VAL A 68 1.28 -11.86 -13.65
C VAL A 68 2.65 -11.99 -12.97
N GLY A 69 2.76 -12.92 -12.02
CA GLY A 69 4.05 -13.16 -11.35
C GLY A 69 4.51 -12.03 -10.45
N ALA A 70 3.60 -11.19 -9.98
CA ALA A 70 3.97 -10.11 -9.09
C ALA A 70 4.48 -10.65 -7.75
N ALA A 71 5.44 -9.96 -7.16
CA ALA A 71 5.98 -10.33 -5.86
C ALA A 71 5.18 -9.69 -4.72
N VAL A 72 4.50 -8.59 -5.00
CA VAL A 72 3.71 -7.87 -4.00
C VAL A 72 2.44 -7.35 -4.62
N GLU A 73 1.36 -7.38 -3.84
CA GLU A 73 0.09 -6.77 -4.22
C GLU A 73 -0.48 -6.07 -3.00
N ILE A 74 -1.05 -4.90 -3.22
CA ILE A 74 -1.63 -4.10 -2.13
C ILE A 74 -3.00 -3.63 -2.55
N ASP A 75 -3.97 -3.75 -1.62
CA ASP A 75 -5.21 -2.99 -1.75
C ASP A 75 -5.41 -2.16 -0.50
N LEU A 76 -6.24 -1.13 -0.62
CA LEU A 76 -6.47 -0.24 0.50
C LEU A 76 -7.84 0.40 0.42
N VAL A 77 -8.31 0.86 1.59
CA VAL A 77 -9.53 1.64 1.72
C VAL A 77 -9.11 3.03 2.16
N VAL A 78 -9.59 4.05 1.46
CA VAL A 78 -9.26 5.43 1.80
C VAL A 78 -10.54 6.18 2.16
N GLY A 79 -10.41 7.14 3.07
CA GLY A 79 -11.48 8.08 3.36
C GLY A 79 -11.25 9.33 2.55
N LEU A 80 -12.24 9.73 1.78
CA LEU A 80 -12.14 10.96 1.01
C LEU A 80 -12.46 12.15 1.90
N ARG A 81 -11.68 13.19 1.72
CA ARG A 81 -11.86 14.35 2.54
C ARG A 81 -13.07 15.12 2.14
N GLY A 82 -13.83 15.44 3.09
CA GLY A 82 -14.84 16.43 3.30
C GLY A 82 -15.48 17.18 2.19
N THR A 83 -15.40 16.76 0.96
CA THR A 83 -15.96 17.55 -0.14
C THR A 83 -17.49 17.55 -0.11
N ASP A 84 -18.06 16.53 0.44
CA ASP A 84 -19.51 16.33 0.47
C ASP A 84 -20.04 16.36 1.89
N ARG A 85 -19.27 16.85 2.78
CA ARG A 85 -19.71 16.88 4.17
C ARG A 85 -20.81 17.86 4.37
N PRO A 86 -21.90 17.40 4.93
CA PRO A 86 -22.92 18.34 5.38
C PRO A 86 -22.37 19.24 6.47
#